data_eb2d0943fe0475561d377e5247e1bc92
#
_entry.id   eb2d0943fe0475561d377e5247e1bc92
#
_cell.length_a   1.000
_cell.length_b   1.000
_cell.length_c   1.000
_cell.angle_alpha   90.00
_cell.angle_beta   90.00
_cell.angle_gamma   90.00
#
_symmetry.space_group_name_H-M   'P 1'
#
loop_
_entity.id
_entity.type
_entity.pdbx_description
1 polymer ?
#
loop_
_entity_poly.entity_id
_entity_poly.type
_entity_poly.pdbx_seq_one_letter_code
_entity_poly.pdbx_strand_id
1 'polypeptide(L)'
;MTMIDYKYSPDNWVILKLKAGKLDSGIYKVLGGWSGGYLDGDSWRMNSGITEVKEDENYYYFYGYSGSCYRCGKQSYGLRMNNAGVYNSLKEKEGFENQVTLMDEDTDWMNIRW
;
A
#
# COMPACT_ATOMS: atom_id res chain seq x y z
N MET A 1 24.83 12.68 1.41
CA MET A 1 23.41 12.36 1.11
C MET A 1 23.03 11.11 1.86
N THR A 2 22.01 11.18 2.68
CA THR A 2 21.55 10.05 3.48
C THR A 2 20.56 9.22 2.68
N MET A 3 20.85 7.93 2.51
CA MET A 3 19.90 7.02 1.87
C MET A 3 18.79 6.65 2.86
N ILE A 4 17.57 6.57 2.37
CA ILE A 4 16.44 6.14 3.19
C ILE A 4 16.42 4.61 3.18
N ASP A 5 16.50 4.00 4.36
CA ASP A 5 16.44 2.55 4.47
C ASP A 5 15.02 2.06 4.24
N TYR A 6 14.90 0.89 3.64
CA TYR A 6 13.61 0.25 3.42
C TYR A 6 13.74 -1.26 3.62
N LYS A 7 12.62 -1.90 3.93
CA LYS A 7 12.55 -3.34 4.11
C LYS A 7 11.99 -4.05 2.88
N TYR A 8 10.99 -3.45 2.24
CA TYR A 8 10.32 -4.03 1.08
C TYR A 8 10.30 -3.05 -0.07
N SER A 9 10.46 -3.55 -1.29
CA SER A 9 10.41 -2.76 -2.50
C SER A 9 9.58 -3.50 -3.55
N PRO A 10 8.25 -3.34 -3.52
CA PRO A 10 7.38 -4.06 -4.44
C PRO A 10 7.54 -3.62 -5.89
N ASP A 11 7.24 -4.53 -6.82
CA ASP A 11 7.25 -4.24 -8.25
C ASP A 11 6.12 -3.30 -8.64
N ASN A 12 4.99 -3.42 -7.96
CA ASN A 12 3.84 -2.53 -8.12
C ASN A 12 3.15 -2.39 -6.77
N TRP A 13 2.33 -1.36 -6.63
CA TRP A 13 1.73 -1.07 -5.34
C TRP A 13 0.50 -0.20 -5.51
N VAL A 14 -0.39 -0.28 -4.53
CA VAL A 14 -1.50 0.67 -4.37
C VAL A 14 -1.63 1.02 -2.90
N ILE A 15 -2.37 2.07 -2.62
CA ILE A 15 -2.75 2.44 -1.26
C ILE A 15 -4.24 2.18 -1.10
N LEU A 16 -4.59 1.44 -0.07
CA LEU A 16 -5.98 1.17 0.30
C LEU A 16 -6.29 1.90 1.59
N LYS A 17 -7.47 2.51 1.63
CA LYS A 17 -8.03 3.04 2.88
C LYS A 17 -9.03 2.02 3.39
N LEU A 18 -8.78 1.48 4.57
CA LEU A 18 -9.63 0.49 5.20
C LEU A 18 -10.34 1.13 6.39
N LYS A 19 -11.64 0.99 6.41
CA LYS A 19 -12.48 1.63 7.43
C LYS A 19 -13.44 0.60 7.98
N ALA A 20 -13.51 0.49 9.31
CA ALA A 20 -14.40 -0.41 10.02
C ALA A 20 -15.38 0.40 10.86
N GLY A 21 -16.67 0.34 10.49
CA GLY A 21 -17.71 1.06 11.19
C GLY A 21 -17.78 2.54 10.84
N LYS A 22 -18.86 3.19 11.28
CA LYS A 22 -19.14 4.59 10.94
C LYS A 22 -18.23 5.59 11.65
N LEU A 23 -17.72 5.22 12.82
CA LEU A 23 -16.90 6.12 13.64
C LEU A 23 -15.42 5.97 13.36
N ASP A 24 -15.04 5.00 12.52
CA ASP A 24 -13.65 4.78 12.18
C ASP A 24 -13.22 5.77 11.09
N SER A 25 -12.16 6.53 11.36
CA SER A 25 -11.58 7.45 10.38
C SER A 25 -10.81 6.72 9.27
N GLY A 26 -10.52 5.44 9.46
CA GLY A 26 -9.83 4.62 8.48
C GLY A 26 -8.33 4.53 8.71
N ILE A 27 -7.75 3.48 8.14
CA ILE A 27 -6.31 3.24 8.14
C ILE A 27 -5.86 3.09 6.70
N TYR A 28 -4.78 3.76 6.33
CA TYR A 28 -4.19 3.62 5.01
C TYR A 28 -3.13 2.53 5.05
N LYS A 29 -3.15 1.65 4.06
CA LYS A 29 -2.17 0.57 3.95
C LYS A 29 -1.60 0.47 2.55
N VAL A 30 -0.30 0.17 2.46
CA VAL A 30 0.32 -0.20 1.19
C VAL A 30 -0.02 -1.65 0.91
N LEU A 31 -0.52 -1.91 -0.29
CA LEU A 31 -0.66 -3.26 -0.82
C LEU A 31 0.35 -3.42 -1.95
N GLY A 32 1.47 -4.02 -1.64
CA GLY A 32 2.54 -4.24 -2.60
C GLY A 32 2.44 -5.61 -3.25
N GLY A 33 2.92 -5.69 -4.49
CA GLY A 33 2.96 -6.93 -5.23
C GLY A 33 4.32 -7.17 -5.86
N TRP A 34 4.71 -8.43 -5.97
CA TRP A 34 5.93 -8.88 -6.63
C TRP A 34 5.55 -9.90 -7.67
N SER A 35 6.09 -9.75 -8.87
CA SER A 35 5.81 -10.63 -9.98
C SER A 35 7.01 -11.52 -10.31
N GLY A 36 6.71 -12.75 -10.72
CA GLY A 36 7.74 -13.59 -11.35
C GLY A 36 8.78 -14.16 -10.43
N GLY A 37 8.43 -14.48 -9.20
CA GLY A 37 9.33 -15.23 -8.34
C GLY A 37 9.66 -16.57 -8.98
N TYR A 38 10.92 -16.92 -9.01
CA TYR A 38 11.39 -18.10 -9.75
C TYR A 38 10.70 -19.39 -9.29
N LEU A 39 10.47 -19.54 -8.00
CA LEU A 39 9.84 -20.73 -7.45
C LEU A 39 8.41 -20.51 -6.99
N ASP A 40 8.10 -19.29 -6.56
CA ASP A 40 6.86 -18.99 -5.86
C ASP A 40 5.85 -18.23 -6.70
N GLY A 41 6.24 -17.79 -7.90
CA GLY A 41 5.35 -16.98 -8.74
C GLY A 41 5.07 -15.62 -8.14
N ASP A 42 3.84 -15.16 -8.30
CA ASP A 42 3.42 -13.85 -7.80
C ASP A 42 3.20 -13.89 -6.29
N SER A 43 3.53 -12.81 -5.62
CA SER A 43 3.29 -12.66 -4.18
C SER A 43 2.84 -11.25 -3.87
N TRP A 44 2.28 -11.07 -2.67
CA TRP A 44 1.83 -9.78 -2.20
C TRP A 44 2.10 -9.62 -0.72
N ARG A 45 2.11 -8.37 -0.27
CA ARG A 45 2.25 -8.04 1.15
C ARG A 45 1.56 -6.72 1.43
N MET A 46 0.92 -6.63 2.58
CA MET A 46 0.27 -5.41 3.04
C MET A 46 0.95 -4.94 4.33
N ASN A 47 1.17 -3.65 4.47
CA ASN A 47 1.80 -3.14 5.67
C ASN A 47 0.80 -3.06 6.83
N SER A 48 1.29 -2.72 8.03
CA SER A 48 0.48 -2.66 9.25
C SER A 48 -0.44 -1.44 9.34
N GLY A 49 -0.21 -0.46 8.51
CA GLY A 49 -0.90 0.83 8.54
C GLY A 49 0.13 1.94 8.45
N ILE A 50 -0.09 2.89 7.54
CA ILE A 50 0.88 3.95 7.27
C ILE A 50 0.84 4.99 8.38
N THR A 51 2.00 5.35 8.90
CA THR A 51 2.15 6.40 9.91
C THR A 51 2.87 7.62 9.38
N GLU A 52 3.69 7.44 8.34
CA GLU A 52 4.53 8.49 7.82
C GLU A 52 4.94 8.16 6.39
N VAL A 53 5.18 9.17 5.58
CA VAL A 53 5.74 8.99 4.24
C VAL A 53 6.87 9.95 4.01
N LYS A 54 7.90 9.49 3.32
CA LYS A 54 8.99 10.32 2.80
C LYS A 54 9.08 10.08 1.31
N GLU A 55 9.81 10.94 0.61
CA GLU A 55 10.02 10.72 -0.83
C GLU A 55 11.40 11.16 -1.26
N ASP A 56 11.87 10.55 -2.34
CA ASP A 56 12.99 11.05 -3.11
C ASP A 56 12.53 11.25 -4.57
N GLU A 57 13.45 11.34 -5.49
CA GLU A 57 13.14 11.61 -6.89
C GLU A 57 12.25 10.53 -7.52
N ASN A 58 12.48 9.26 -7.17
CA ASN A 58 11.87 8.12 -7.85
C ASN A 58 10.93 7.29 -6.99
N TYR A 59 10.95 7.47 -5.68
CA TYR A 59 10.24 6.59 -4.75
C TYR A 59 9.52 7.34 -3.66
N TYR A 60 8.41 6.74 -3.21
CA TYR A 60 7.81 7.05 -1.92
C TYR A 60 8.24 5.99 -0.92
N TYR A 61 8.44 6.38 0.33
CA TYR A 61 8.83 5.50 1.43
C TYR A 61 7.74 5.57 2.48
N PHE A 62 6.94 4.52 2.58
CA PHE A 62 5.81 4.46 3.51
C PHE A 62 6.20 3.65 4.75
N TYR A 63 6.12 4.29 5.90
CA TYR A 63 6.44 3.67 7.18
C TYR A 63 5.16 3.19 7.84
N GLY A 64 5.18 2.00 8.42
CA GLY A 64 4.04 1.42 9.09
C GLY A 64 4.21 1.41 10.61
N TYR A 65 3.12 1.08 11.29
CA TYR A 65 3.13 0.95 12.75
C TYR A 65 4.16 -0.05 13.25
N SER A 66 4.45 -1.10 12.48
CA SER A 66 5.42 -2.11 12.86
C SER A 66 6.87 -1.65 12.68
N GLY A 67 7.09 -0.47 12.13
CA GLY A 67 8.42 0.04 11.84
C GLY A 67 8.98 -0.35 10.48
N SER A 68 8.26 -1.16 9.72
CA SER A 68 8.70 -1.55 8.38
C SER A 68 8.50 -0.39 7.40
N CYS A 69 9.41 -0.27 6.44
CA CYS A 69 9.33 0.74 5.39
C CYS A 69 9.17 0.06 4.04
N TYR A 70 8.19 0.53 3.26
CA TYR A 70 7.96 0.08 1.89
C TYR A 70 8.42 1.16 0.93
N ARG A 71 9.40 0.83 0.09
CA ARG A 71 9.87 1.73 -0.96
C ARG A 71 9.04 1.47 -2.21
N CYS A 72 8.25 2.43 -2.61
CA CYS A 72 7.26 2.30 -3.68
C CYS A 72 7.60 3.21 -4.85
N GLY A 73 7.83 2.62 -6.02
CA GLY A 73 8.20 3.39 -7.21
C GLY A 73 7.09 4.31 -7.67
N LYS A 74 7.43 5.57 -7.95
CA LYS A 74 6.45 6.57 -8.42
C LYS A 74 5.82 6.20 -9.74
N GLN A 75 6.49 5.35 -10.55
CA GLN A 75 6.00 4.90 -11.85
C GLN A 75 5.29 3.55 -11.80
N SER A 76 5.13 2.98 -10.62
CA SER A 76 4.68 1.59 -10.47
C SER A 76 3.35 1.45 -9.74
N TYR A 77 2.57 2.52 -9.67
CA TYR A 77 1.27 2.48 -9.00
C TYR A 77 0.28 1.68 -9.83
N GLY A 78 -0.39 0.72 -9.20
CA GLY A 78 -1.44 -0.02 -9.86
C GLY A 78 -1.65 -1.42 -9.32
N LEU A 79 -2.83 -1.95 -9.60
CA LEU A 79 -3.17 -3.34 -9.34
C LEU A 79 -2.69 -4.20 -10.52
N ARG A 80 -2.13 -5.36 -10.18
CA ARG A 80 -1.73 -6.37 -11.17
C ARG A 80 -2.15 -7.74 -10.65
N MET A 81 -1.84 -8.79 -11.38
CA MET A 81 -2.23 -10.14 -10.99
C MET A 81 -1.73 -10.52 -9.59
N ASN A 82 -0.59 -9.95 -9.18
CA ASN A 82 0.00 -10.28 -7.89
C ASN A 82 -0.78 -9.72 -6.69
N ASN A 83 -1.49 -8.60 -6.83
CA ASN A 83 -2.20 -7.97 -5.71
C ASN A 83 -3.68 -7.67 -5.95
N ALA A 84 -4.16 -7.77 -7.19
CA ALA A 84 -5.57 -7.47 -7.50
C ALA A 84 -6.54 -8.41 -6.79
N GLY A 85 -6.17 -9.68 -6.63
CA GLY A 85 -7.00 -10.65 -5.94
C GLY A 85 -7.25 -10.29 -4.49
N VAL A 86 -6.24 -9.74 -3.83
CA VAL A 86 -6.38 -9.28 -2.43
C VAL A 86 -7.39 -8.14 -2.35
N TYR A 87 -7.25 -7.14 -3.21
CA TYR A 87 -8.17 -6.02 -3.27
C TYR A 87 -9.59 -6.50 -3.56
N ASN A 88 -9.75 -7.37 -4.55
CA ASN A 88 -11.07 -7.89 -4.93
C ASN A 88 -11.72 -8.67 -3.79
N SER A 89 -10.93 -9.47 -3.05
CA SER A 89 -11.44 -10.19 -1.87
C SER A 89 -11.93 -9.23 -0.80
N LEU A 90 -11.19 -8.16 -0.56
CA LEU A 90 -11.60 -7.16 0.43
C LEU A 90 -12.87 -6.43 0.00
N LYS A 91 -13.00 -6.13 -1.28
CA LYS A 91 -14.22 -5.49 -1.81
C LYS A 91 -15.44 -6.40 -1.70
N GLU A 92 -15.27 -7.70 -1.91
CA GLU A 92 -16.36 -8.66 -1.76
C GLU A 92 -16.87 -8.75 -0.33
N LYS A 93 -15.99 -8.49 0.64
CA LYS A 93 -16.34 -8.50 2.06
C LYS A 93 -16.83 -7.13 2.54
N GLU A 94 -16.83 -6.14 1.66
CA GLU A 94 -17.31 -4.81 1.98
C GLU A 94 -18.80 -4.84 2.29
N GLY A 95 -19.20 -4.07 3.30
CA GLY A 95 -20.59 -4.01 3.71
C GLY A 95 -20.80 -2.87 4.68
N PHE A 96 -21.78 -3.01 5.56
CA PHE A 96 -22.17 -1.97 6.48
C PHE A 96 -21.06 -1.52 7.42
N GLU A 97 -20.19 -2.47 7.82
CA GLU A 97 -19.18 -2.20 8.83
C GLU A 97 -17.78 -2.09 8.28
N ASN A 98 -17.56 -2.53 7.03
CA ASN A 98 -16.22 -2.55 6.44
C ASN A 98 -16.24 -1.88 5.08
N GLN A 99 -15.39 -0.89 4.90
CA GLN A 99 -15.25 -0.19 3.63
C GLN A 99 -13.80 -0.23 3.17
N VAL A 100 -13.60 -0.45 1.88
CA VAL A 100 -12.29 -0.48 1.26
C VAL A 100 -12.28 0.52 0.11
N THR A 101 -11.36 1.47 0.15
CA THR A 101 -11.21 2.46 -0.91
C THR A 101 -9.84 2.31 -1.54
N LEU A 102 -9.83 2.10 -2.86
CA LEU A 102 -8.61 2.16 -3.64
C LEU A 102 -8.30 3.63 -3.91
N MET A 103 -7.18 4.12 -3.40
CA MET A 103 -6.81 5.51 -3.57
C MET A 103 -6.32 5.76 -4.99
N ASP A 104 -6.60 6.97 -5.51
CA ASP A 104 -6.14 7.35 -6.84
C ASP A 104 -4.64 7.51 -6.91
N GLU A 105 -4.08 7.23 -8.07
CA GLU A 105 -2.65 7.42 -8.34
C GLU A 105 -2.22 8.88 -8.11
N ASP A 106 -3.11 9.82 -8.40
CA ASP A 106 -2.81 11.26 -8.30
C ASP A 106 -2.89 11.80 -6.88
N THR A 107 -3.13 10.95 -5.89
CA THR A 107 -3.22 11.38 -4.50
C THR A 107 -1.91 12.02 -4.04
N ASP A 108 -2.01 13.13 -3.34
CA ASP A 108 -0.85 13.79 -2.76
C ASP A 108 -0.49 13.13 -1.43
N TRP A 109 0.36 12.10 -1.53
CA TRP A 109 0.72 11.26 -0.38
C TRP A 109 1.44 12.06 0.71
N MET A 110 2.13 13.13 0.34
CA MET A 110 2.90 13.93 1.29
C MET A 110 2.01 14.80 2.18
N ASN A 111 0.76 15.01 1.81
CA ASN A 111 -0.17 15.86 2.54
C ASN A 111 -1.37 15.11 3.14
N ILE A 112 -1.33 13.79 3.12
CA ILE A 112 -2.38 12.99 3.76
C ILE A 112 -2.14 12.95 5.27
N ARG A 113 -3.22 12.96 6.01
CA ARG A 113 -3.20 12.71 7.45
C ARG A 113 -3.35 11.22 7.68
N TRP A 114 -2.26 10.62 8.02
CA TRP A 114 -2.25 9.18 8.33
C TRP A 114 -2.85 8.90 9.73
#